data_5de9b16b7a6a23d51479185d27d6988d
#
_entry.id   5de9b16b7a6a23d51479185d27d6988d
#
_cell.length_a   1.000
_cell.length_b   1.000
_cell.length_c   1.000
_cell.angle_alpha   90.00
_cell.angle_beta   90.00
_cell.angle_gamma   90.00
#
_symmetry.space_group_name_H-M   'P 1'
#
loop_
_entity.id
_entity.type
_entity.pdbx_description
1 polymer ?
#
loop_
_entity_poly.entity_id
_entity_poly.type
_entity_poly.pdbx_seq_one_letter_code
_entity_poly.pdbx_strand_id
1 'polypeptide(L)'
;PKGLGQFFADGTIIKISDKKLKPVVGRVVAYPLSKQKPFSTLIEAETSLSSEVYNSEYKETFIGDTIIDIELVYLTNKKIKKYTIQSLLNPGLPKQEETANLIIDHTNKKPNIYRITGLLDKSVNITNSAIKAFSTFVVNGFIHILEGYDHILFILCLIVGAQTLKSLFWRITGFTIGHSITISFGFFNIILNYVWFIPFIETTIAISIVYAAFLALWGKEHKNIILITGLIGLLHGFGFSFILSEILSIDSMNLWQSLLGFNVGVEFGQLLIAVIVWPCLWYFGKKFPMYLSHLRWAILLPCILIGSLWVGERTILLINSL
;
A
#
# COMPACT_ATOMS: atom_id res chain seq x y z
N PRO A 1 -26.74 27.51 -7.94
CA PRO A 1 -25.87 26.55 -8.58
C PRO A 1 -24.56 27.14 -9.10
N LYS A 2 -24.62 28.27 -9.88
CA LYS A 2 -23.41 28.88 -10.48
C LYS A 2 -22.37 29.32 -9.47
N GLY A 3 -22.75 29.91 -8.34
CA GLY A 3 -21.82 30.32 -7.26
C GLY A 3 -21.09 29.13 -6.63
N LEU A 4 -21.77 27.99 -6.47
CA LEU A 4 -21.17 26.76 -5.95
C LEU A 4 -20.17 26.17 -6.96
N GLY A 5 -20.50 26.14 -8.24
CA GLY A 5 -19.57 25.71 -9.30
C GLY A 5 -18.29 26.55 -9.30
N GLN A 6 -18.39 27.88 -9.13
CA GLN A 6 -17.25 28.77 -9.06
C GLN A 6 -16.39 28.50 -7.82
N PHE A 7 -17.00 28.27 -6.66
CA PHE A 7 -16.28 27.89 -5.43
C PHE A 7 -15.42 26.63 -5.62
N PHE A 8 -15.97 25.60 -6.26
CA PHE A 8 -15.21 24.39 -6.56
C PHE A 8 -14.14 24.62 -7.64
N ALA A 9 -14.42 25.45 -8.63
CA ALA A 9 -13.46 25.82 -9.66
C ALA A 9 -12.24 26.55 -9.08
N ASP A 10 -12.46 27.47 -8.17
CA ASP A 10 -11.40 28.23 -7.52
C ASP A 10 -10.56 27.37 -6.57
N GLY A 11 -11.21 26.41 -5.89
CA GLY A 11 -10.57 25.47 -4.98
C GLY A 11 -9.85 24.31 -5.67
N THR A 12 -10.14 23.99 -6.94
CA THR A 12 -9.52 22.87 -7.67
C THR A 12 -8.42 23.38 -8.58
N ILE A 13 -7.19 22.91 -8.36
CA ILE A 13 -6.01 23.31 -9.13
C ILE A 13 -5.53 22.16 -9.98
N ILE A 14 -5.55 22.32 -11.31
CA ILE A 14 -4.93 21.40 -12.25
C ILE A 14 -3.75 22.10 -12.92
N LYS A 15 -2.58 21.42 -12.95
CA LYS A 15 -1.37 21.91 -13.62
C LYS A 15 -0.88 20.90 -14.66
N ILE A 16 -0.43 21.40 -15.80
CA ILE A 16 0.31 20.64 -16.82
C ILE A 16 1.67 21.30 -16.98
N SER A 17 2.75 20.54 -16.79
CA SER A 17 4.15 21.07 -16.85
C SER A 17 4.31 22.32 -15.99
N ASP A 18 3.82 22.28 -14.74
CA ASP A 18 3.80 23.36 -13.74
C ASP A 18 2.96 24.58 -14.07
N LYS A 19 2.32 24.63 -15.24
CA LYS A 19 1.40 25.72 -15.62
C LYS A 19 0.00 25.38 -15.09
N LYS A 20 -0.54 26.27 -14.23
CA LYS A 20 -1.93 26.18 -13.74
C LYS A 20 -2.88 26.45 -14.91
N LEU A 21 -3.84 25.56 -15.09
CA LEU A 21 -4.95 25.75 -16.04
C LEU A 21 -6.08 26.51 -15.37
N LYS A 22 -6.78 27.32 -16.15
CA LYS A 22 -7.98 28.02 -15.70
C LYS A 22 -9.21 27.15 -15.99
N PRO A 23 -10.01 26.82 -14.96
CA PRO A 23 -11.26 26.09 -15.18
C PRO A 23 -12.34 27.02 -15.75
N VAL A 24 -13.22 26.44 -16.56
CA VAL A 24 -14.49 27.04 -16.93
C VAL A 24 -15.57 26.13 -16.34
N VAL A 25 -16.47 26.71 -15.56
CA VAL A 25 -17.59 25.97 -14.96
C VAL A 25 -18.61 25.62 -16.04
N GLY A 26 -18.82 24.33 -16.22
CA GLY A 26 -19.84 23.78 -17.11
C GLY A 26 -21.16 23.54 -16.38
N ARG A 27 -21.64 22.31 -16.42
CA ARG A 27 -22.88 21.89 -15.75
C ARG A 27 -22.67 21.71 -14.26
N VAL A 28 -23.68 22.06 -13.48
CA VAL A 28 -23.72 21.84 -12.03
C VAL A 28 -25.05 21.23 -11.67
N VAL A 29 -25.05 20.03 -11.13
CA VAL A 29 -26.24 19.26 -10.77
C VAL A 29 -26.19 18.91 -9.30
N ALA A 30 -27.33 19.07 -8.61
CA ALA A 30 -27.44 18.68 -7.20
C ALA A 30 -28.69 17.82 -7.02
N TYR A 31 -28.56 16.73 -6.27
CA TYR A 31 -29.65 15.78 -6.01
C TYR A 31 -29.44 15.05 -4.66
N PRO A 32 -30.51 14.48 -4.06
CA PRO A 32 -30.41 13.78 -2.80
C PRO A 32 -29.52 12.54 -2.89
N LEU A 33 -28.82 12.20 -1.79
CA LEU A 33 -28.00 11.00 -1.67
C LEU A 33 -28.79 9.71 -1.98
N SER A 34 -30.10 9.67 -1.65
CA SER A 34 -30.97 8.54 -1.97
C SER A 34 -31.16 8.29 -3.47
N LYS A 35 -30.82 9.27 -4.32
CA LYS A 35 -30.87 9.19 -5.79
C LYS A 35 -29.49 9.16 -6.42
N GLN A 36 -28.46 8.75 -5.65
CA GLN A 36 -27.08 8.66 -6.14
C GLN A 36 -27.02 7.82 -7.42
N LYS A 37 -26.37 8.38 -8.43
CA LYS A 37 -26.14 7.74 -9.73
C LYS A 37 -24.76 7.13 -9.79
N PRO A 38 -24.55 6.05 -10.57
CA PRO A 38 -23.22 5.55 -10.85
C PRO A 38 -22.35 6.65 -11.49
N PHE A 39 -21.07 6.69 -11.16
CA PHE A 39 -20.13 7.72 -11.62
C PHE A 39 -18.74 7.10 -11.95
N SER A 40 -18.70 5.82 -12.29
CA SER A 40 -17.46 5.09 -12.53
C SER A 40 -16.96 5.15 -13.96
N THR A 41 -17.87 5.40 -14.93
CA THR A 41 -17.55 5.51 -16.36
C THR A 41 -17.84 6.91 -16.88
N LEU A 42 -17.20 7.29 -18.01
CA LEU A 42 -17.51 8.58 -18.67
C LEU A 42 -18.98 8.70 -19.06
N ILE A 43 -19.59 7.62 -19.54
CA ILE A 43 -21.01 7.60 -19.93
C ILE A 43 -21.91 7.85 -18.71
N GLU A 44 -21.61 7.22 -17.59
CA GLU A 44 -22.33 7.42 -16.33
C GLU A 44 -22.19 8.86 -15.82
N ALA A 45 -20.96 9.42 -15.85
CA ALA A 45 -20.69 10.80 -15.46
C ALA A 45 -21.44 11.81 -16.36
N GLU A 46 -21.43 11.62 -17.68
CA GLU A 46 -22.17 12.45 -18.63
C GLU A 46 -23.67 12.32 -18.42
N THR A 47 -24.17 11.12 -18.14
CA THR A 47 -25.59 10.87 -17.86
C THR A 47 -26.01 11.54 -16.56
N SER A 48 -25.17 11.48 -15.51
CA SER A 48 -25.43 12.18 -14.24
C SER A 48 -25.54 13.70 -14.46
N LEU A 49 -24.56 14.28 -15.16
CA LEU A 49 -24.55 15.71 -15.49
C LEU A 49 -25.63 16.17 -16.44
N SER A 50 -26.28 15.25 -17.18
CA SER A 50 -27.39 15.54 -18.09
C SER A 50 -28.75 15.48 -17.41
N SER A 51 -28.83 15.06 -16.16
CA SER A 51 -30.07 14.98 -15.42
C SER A 51 -30.59 16.38 -15.04
N GLU A 52 -31.91 16.47 -14.88
CA GLU A 52 -32.58 17.74 -14.60
C GLU A 52 -32.02 18.41 -13.34
N VAL A 53 -31.72 19.70 -13.47
CA VAL A 53 -31.24 20.56 -12.42
C VAL A 53 -32.33 20.77 -11.39
N TYR A 54 -32.10 20.38 -10.14
CA TYR A 54 -32.83 20.74 -8.93
C TYR A 54 -34.34 20.92 -9.14
N ASN A 55 -35.10 19.87 -9.02
CA ASN A 55 -36.53 19.88 -9.04
C ASN A 55 -37.10 20.42 -7.71
N SER A 56 -38.23 21.10 -7.73
CA SER A 56 -38.94 21.63 -6.55
C SER A 56 -39.26 20.56 -5.48
N GLU A 57 -39.24 19.28 -5.85
CA GLU A 57 -39.35 18.13 -4.95
C GLU A 57 -38.24 18.03 -3.91
N TYR A 58 -37.08 18.69 -4.12
CA TYR A 58 -35.90 18.56 -3.24
C TYR A 58 -35.69 19.73 -2.28
N LYS A 59 -36.70 20.58 -2.12
CA LYS A 59 -36.61 21.80 -1.27
C LYS A 59 -36.28 21.56 0.20
N GLU A 60 -36.52 20.34 0.70
CA GLU A 60 -36.28 19.97 2.12
C GLU A 60 -35.07 19.07 2.34
N THR A 61 -34.18 18.93 1.37
CA THR A 61 -32.97 18.10 1.52
C THR A 61 -31.88 18.87 2.25
N PHE A 62 -31.36 18.28 3.34
CA PHE A 62 -30.22 18.85 4.06
C PHE A 62 -28.95 18.80 3.17
N ILE A 63 -28.08 19.80 3.29
CA ILE A 63 -26.82 19.87 2.55
C ILE A 63 -25.97 18.60 2.75
N GLY A 64 -25.97 18.01 3.96
CA GLY A 64 -25.26 16.78 4.28
C GLY A 64 -25.76 15.54 3.54
N ASP A 65 -27.01 15.57 3.03
CA ASP A 65 -27.61 14.47 2.28
C ASP A 65 -27.69 14.77 0.78
N THR A 66 -26.91 15.73 0.29
CA THR A 66 -26.93 16.18 -1.10
C THR A 66 -25.64 15.81 -1.81
N ILE A 67 -25.79 15.21 -2.99
CA ILE A 67 -24.69 14.99 -3.94
C ILE A 67 -24.66 16.17 -4.92
N ILE A 68 -23.45 16.63 -5.24
CA ILE A 68 -23.22 17.75 -6.15
C ILE A 68 -22.23 17.29 -7.21
N ASP A 69 -22.69 17.21 -8.46
CA ASP A 69 -21.86 16.92 -9.61
C ASP A 69 -21.52 18.22 -10.33
N ILE A 70 -20.24 18.46 -10.57
CA ILE A 70 -19.74 19.68 -11.18
C ILE A 70 -18.83 19.35 -12.35
N GLU A 71 -19.13 19.90 -13.50
CA GLU A 71 -18.29 19.84 -14.68
C GLU A 71 -17.33 21.05 -14.69
N LEU A 72 -16.03 20.78 -14.66
CA LEU A 72 -14.99 21.78 -14.83
C LEU A 72 -14.23 21.51 -16.14
N VAL A 73 -14.31 22.46 -17.06
CA VAL A 73 -13.66 22.35 -18.37
C VAL A 73 -12.34 23.09 -18.37
N TYR A 74 -11.27 22.41 -18.73
CA TYR A 74 -9.93 22.98 -18.84
C TYR A 74 -9.47 22.93 -20.30
N LEU A 75 -9.32 24.11 -20.93
CA LEU A 75 -8.90 24.19 -22.33
C LEU A 75 -7.39 23.95 -22.46
N THR A 76 -7.01 23.02 -23.31
CA THR A 76 -5.63 22.69 -23.62
C THR A 76 -5.45 22.36 -25.08
N ASN A 77 -4.34 22.82 -25.68
CA ASN A 77 -4.00 22.59 -27.08
C ASN A 77 -3.17 21.31 -27.31
N LYS A 78 -2.88 20.55 -26.24
CA LYS A 78 -2.04 19.34 -26.31
C LYS A 78 -2.75 18.16 -25.65
N LYS A 79 -2.53 16.96 -26.19
CA LYS A 79 -2.97 15.73 -25.56
C LYS A 79 -2.30 15.61 -24.18
N ILE A 80 -3.11 15.51 -23.13
CA ILE A 80 -2.65 15.40 -21.76
C ILE A 80 -2.09 13.99 -21.53
N LYS A 81 -0.84 13.89 -21.12
CA LYS A 81 -0.21 12.62 -20.70
C LYS A 81 0.17 12.62 -19.22
N LYS A 82 0.30 13.80 -18.64
CA LYS A 82 0.72 14.01 -17.26
C LYS A 82 0.16 15.33 -16.76
N TYR A 83 -0.46 15.31 -15.60
CA TYR A 83 -0.96 16.50 -14.92
C TYR A 83 -0.90 16.31 -13.41
N THR A 84 -1.01 17.40 -12.66
CA THR A 84 -1.20 17.37 -11.22
C THR A 84 -2.58 17.90 -10.88
N ILE A 85 -3.19 17.30 -9.89
CA ILE A 85 -4.44 17.76 -9.28
C ILE A 85 -4.20 18.08 -7.80
N GLN A 86 -4.81 19.15 -7.34
CA GLN A 86 -4.79 19.59 -5.95
C GLN A 86 -6.14 20.22 -5.65
N SER A 87 -6.66 20.02 -4.45
CA SER A 87 -7.86 20.69 -3.97
C SER A 87 -7.55 21.48 -2.70
N LEU A 88 -7.86 22.74 -2.71
CA LEU A 88 -7.80 23.63 -1.54
C LEU A 88 -9.12 23.62 -0.76
N LEU A 89 -10.09 22.82 -1.20
CA LEU A 89 -11.38 22.69 -0.55
C LEU A 89 -11.22 21.91 0.74
N ASN A 90 -11.64 22.52 1.84
CA ASN A 90 -11.70 21.89 3.14
C ASN A 90 -13.16 21.90 3.62
N PRO A 91 -13.86 20.74 3.57
CA PRO A 91 -15.25 20.67 3.98
C PRO A 91 -15.46 20.80 5.49
N GLY A 92 -14.41 20.78 6.30
CA GLY A 92 -14.50 20.87 7.77
C GLY A 92 -15.23 19.70 8.42
N LEU A 93 -15.23 18.53 7.77
CA LEU A 93 -15.91 17.34 8.28
C LEU A 93 -15.16 16.72 9.45
N PRO A 94 -15.87 16.16 10.46
CA PRO A 94 -15.25 15.32 11.47
C PRO A 94 -14.51 14.16 10.79
N LYS A 95 -13.29 13.84 11.26
CA LYS A 95 -12.46 12.76 10.73
C LYS A 95 -12.17 12.85 9.22
N GLN A 96 -12.03 14.08 8.71
CA GLN A 96 -11.76 14.28 7.27
C GLN A 96 -10.45 13.65 6.80
N GLU A 97 -9.53 13.33 7.69
CA GLU A 97 -8.32 12.54 7.42
C GLU A 97 -8.65 11.08 7.02
N GLU A 98 -9.81 10.56 7.41
CA GLU A 98 -10.30 9.23 7.03
C GLU A 98 -11.10 9.26 5.71
N THR A 99 -11.40 10.45 5.17
CA THR A 99 -12.15 10.55 3.89
C THR A 99 -11.31 10.07 2.72
N ALA A 100 -11.95 9.41 1.78
CA ALA A 100 -11.29 8.94 0.56
C ALA A 100 -11.64 9.85 -0.62
N ASN A 101 -10.61 10.34 -1.32
CA ASN A 101 -10.76 10.99 -2.61
C ASN A 101 -10.48 9.97 -3.70
N LEU A 102 -11.41 9.80 -4.63
CA LEU A 102 -11.30 8.92 -5.77
C LEU A 102 -11.12 9.74 -7.04
N ILE A 103 -9.99 9.56 -7.73
CA ILE A 103 -9.72 10.19 -9.01
C ILE A 103 -9.74 9.09 -10.07
N ILE A 104 -10.73 9.15 -10.98
CA ILE A 104 -10.86 8.23 -12.11
C ILE A 104 -10.35 8.94 -13.36
N ASP A 105 -9.15 8.60 -13.81
CA ASP A 105 -8.48 9.22 -14.95
C ASP A 105 -8.79 8.47 -16.24
N HIS A 106 -9.61 9.04 -17.09
CA HIS A 106 -10.00 8.52 -18.40
C HIS A 106 -9.15 9.06 -19.56
N THR A 107 -7.96 9.60 -19.31
CA THR A 107 -7.08 10.09 -20.40
C THR A 107 -6.62 8.99 -21.34
N ASN A 108 -6.74 7.73 -20.95
CA ASN A 108 -6.45 6.54 -21.75
C ASN A 108 -7.69 5.70 -22.02
N LYS A 109 -7.56 4.67 -22.89
CA LYS A 109 -8.65 3.73 -23.22
C LYS A 109 -9.19 2.97 -21.99
N LYS A 110 -8.31 2.64 -21.02
CA LYS A 110 -8.71 2.09 -19.73
C LYS A 110 -8.55 3.17 -18.66
N PRO A 111 -9.53 3.34 -17.78
CA PRO A 111 -9.42 4.31 -16.70
C PRO A 111 -8.35 3.91 -15.70
N ASN A 112 -7.66 4.89 -15.13
CA ASN A 112 -6.79 4.72 -13.98
C ASN A 112 -7.50 5.28 -12.76
N ILE A 113 -7.54 4.52 -11.68
CA ILE A 113 -8.17 4.91 -10.43
C ILE A 113 -7.08 5.23 -9.40
N TYR A 114 -7.13 6.42 -8.85
CA TYR A 114 -6.25 6.86 -7.76
C TYR A 114 -7.12 7.10 -6.53
N ARG A 115 -6.80 6.40 -5.43
CA ARG A 115 -7.44 6.61 -4.13
C ARG A 115 -6.48 7.35 -3.23
N ILE A 116 -6.92 8.45 -2.65
CA ILE A 116 -6.12 9.30 -1.78
C ILE A 116 -6.90 9.52 -0.50
N THR A 117 -6.31 9.15 0.62
CA THR A 117 -6.93 9.34 1.94
C THR A 117 -6.62 10.74 2.46
N GLY A 118 -7.58 11.35 3.12
CA GLY A 118 -7.49 12.71 3.65
C GLY A 118 -7.81 13.78 2.62
N LEU A 119 -7.39 15.01 2.89
CA LEU A 119 -7.58 16.15 2.00
C LEU A 119 -6.62 16.11 0.82
N LEU A 120 -7.07 16.59 -0.35
CA LEU A 120 -6.23 16.77 -1.54
C LEU A 120 -5.42 18.07 -1.49
N ASP A 121 -5.00 18.53 -0.31
CA ASP A 121 -4.24 19.75 -0.08
C ASP A 121 -2.82 19.71 -0.67
N LYS A 122 -2.28 18.52 -0.90
CA LYS A 122 -1.01 18.30 -1.61
C LYS A 122 -1.26 17.97 -3.07
N SER A 123 -0.38 18.44 -3.95
CA SER A 123 -0.45 18.15 -5.39
C SER A 123 -0.21 16.68 -5.67
N VAL A 124 -1.19 16.02 -6.26
CA VAL A 124 -1.12 14.61 -6.69
C VAL A 124 -0.74 14.54 -8.16
N ASN A 125 0.32 13.81 -8.47
CA ASN A 125 0.79 13.61 -9.83
C ASN A 125 0.04 12.47 -10.51
N ILE A 126 -0.78 12.80 -11.50
CA ILE A 126 -1.44 11.83 -12.37
C ILE A 126 -0.52 11.59 -13.58
N THR A 127 0.01 10.37 -13.69
CA THR A 127 0.95 10.01 -14.76
C THR A 127 0.78 8.55 -15.15
N ASN A 128 0.69 8.32 -16.44
CA ASN A 128 0.54 6.99 -17.03
C ASN A 128 1.89 6.34 -17.39
N SER A 129 2.96 6.69 -16.68
CA SER A 129 4.28 6.14 -16.92
C SER A 129 4.51 4.85 -16.14
N ALA A 130 4.60 3.73 -16.86
CA ALA A 130 4.95 2.43 -16.30
C ALA A 130 6.30 2.46 -15.53
N ILE A 131 7.27 3.21 -16.04
CA ILE A 131 8.58 3.38 -15.39
C ILE A 131 8.44 4.12 -14.07
N LYS A 132 7.61 5.17 -14.02
CA LYS A 132 7.40 5.92 -12.78
C LYS A 132 6.64 5.09 -11.75
N ALA A 133 5.61 4.34 -12.16
CA ALA A 133 4.91 3.40 -11.30
C ALA A 133 5.91 2.37 -10.72
N PHE A 134 6.70 1.72 -11.58
CA PHE A 134 7.73 0.79 -11.15
C PHE A 134 8.70 1.42 -10.14
N SER A 135 9.33 2.57 -10.46
CA SER A 135 10.30 3.21 -9.57
C SER A 135 9.70 3.66 -8.24
N THR A 136 8.48 4.17 -8.23
CA THR A 136 7.78 4.55 -6.99
C THR A 136 7.57 3.32 -6.10
N PHE A 137 7.14 2.21 -6.69
CA PHE A 137 6.90 0.99 -5.92
C PHE A 137 8.19 0.27 -5.51
N VAL A 138 9.30 0.41 -6.24
CA VAL A 138 10.63 -0.01 -5.75
C VAL A 138 10.98 0.73 -4.46
N VAL A 139 10.79 2.03 -4.40
CA VAL A 139 11.04 2.82 -3.18
C VAL A 139 10.10 2.38 -2.05
N ASN A 140 8.81 2.20 -2.34
CA ASN A 140 7.83 1.77 -1.33
C ASN A 140 8.16 0.39 -0.77
N GLY A 141 8.51 -0.59 -1.61
CA GLY A 141 8.90 -1.93 -1.17
C GLY A 141 10.20 -1.92 -0.34
N PHE A 142 11.15 -1.07 -0.71
CA PHE A 142 12.39 -0.87 0.04
C PHE A 142 12.12 -0.30 1.44
N ILE A 143 11.31 0.77 1.52
CA ILE A 143 10.92 1.41 2.78
C ILE A 143 10.11 0.45 3.64
N HIS A 144 9.19 -0.31 3.06
CA HIS A 144 8.38 -1.30 3.75
C HIS A 144 9.22 -2.30 4.57
N ILE A 145 10.33 -2.78 4.01
CA ILE A 145 11.25 -3.68 4.73
C ILE A 145 11.98 -2.96 5.85
N LEU A 146 12.39 -1.71 5.64
CA LEU A 146 13.15 -0.95 6.65
C LEU A 146 12.27 -0.44 7.80
N GLU A 147 11.00 -0.18 7.57
CA GLU A 147 10.03 0.25 8.59
C GLU A 147 9.34 -0.93 9.28
N GLY A 148 9.31 -2.11 8.64
CA GLY A 148 8.72 -3.33 9.20
C GLY A 148 9.62 -4.00 10.22
N TYR A 149 9.39 -3.77 11.53
CA TYR A 149 10.18 -4.42 12.59
C TYR A 149 10.12 -5.95 12.53
N ASP A 150 8.99 -6.53 12.14
CA ASP A 150 8.79 -7.96 11.92
C ASP A 150 9.72 -8.50 10.81
N HIS A 151 9.85 -7.77 9.70
CA HIS A 151 10.77 -8.09 8.61
C HIS A 151 12.23 -8.01 9.08
N ILE A 152 12.58 -6.95 9.79
CA ILE A 152 13.97 -6.77 10.30
C ILE A 152 14.36 -7.93 11.25
N LEU A 153 13.51 -8.25 12.24
CA LEU A 153 13.76 -9.34 13.17
C LEU A 153 13.84 -10.68 12.43
N PHE A 154 12.94 -10.92 11.48
CA PHE A 154 12.97 -12.14 10.69
C PHE A 154 14.25 -12.26 9.85
N ILE A 155 14.65 -11.19 9.13
CA ILE A 155 15.88 -11.16 8.32
C ILE A 155 17.11 -11.39 9.19
N LEU A 156 17.19 -10.83 10.40
CA LEU A 156 18.27 -11.10 11.34
C LEU A 156 18.32 -12.59 11.70
N CYS A 157 17.19 -13.25 11.92
CA CYS A 157 17.14 -14.69 12.14
C CYS A 157 17.67 -15.49 10.93
N LEU A 158 17.31 -15.07 9.71
CA LEU A 158 17.81 -15.70 8.47
C LEU A 158 19.31 -15.55 8.32
N ILE A 159 19.86 -14.37 8.60
CA ILE A 159 21.28 -14.06 8.50
C ILE A 159 22.08 -14.89 9.52
N VAL A 160 21.68 -14.89 10.79
CA VAL A 160 22.35 -15.63 11.85
C VAL A 160 22.27 -17.15 11.62
N GLY A 161 21.14 -17.62 11.06
CA GLY A 161 20.92 -19.05 10.78
C GLY A 161 21.64 -19.56 9.53
N ALA A 162 22.07 -18.68 8.61
CA ALA A 162 22.75 -19.08 7.38
C ALA A 162 24.22 -19.41 7.63
N GLN A 163 24.71 -20.52 7.05
CA GLN A 163 26.11 -20.91 7.15
C GLN A 163 26.97 -20.34 6.01
N THR A 164 26.36 -20.07 4.86
CA THR A 164 27.01 -19.56 3.67
C THR A 164 26.18 -18.45 3.02
N LEU A 165 26.84 -17.56 2.25
CA LEU A 165 26.15 -16.54 1.46
C LEU A 165 25.14 -17.14 0.48
N LYS A 166 25.46 -18.31 -0.11
CA LYS A 166 24.55 -19.01 -0.99
C LYS A 166 23.28 -19.46 -0.25
N SER A 167 23.42 -20.00 0.97
CA SER A 167 22.29 -20.38 1.81
C SER A 167 21.46 -19.15 2.19
N LEU A 168 22.09 -18.05 2.56
CA LEU A 168 21.40 -16.80 2.87
C LEU A 168 20.60 -16.27 1.68
N PHE A 169 21.22 -16.22 0.50
CA PHE A 169 20.56 -15.79 -0.74
C PHE A 169 19.26 -16.60 -1.00
N TRP A 170 19.34 -17.93 -0.96
CA TRP A 170 18.18 -18.76 -1.20
C TRP A 170 17.09 -18.64 -0.12
N ARG A 171 17.46 -18.36 1.14
CA ARG A 171 16.50 -18.09 2.22
C ARG A 171 15.72 -16.79 1.96
N ILE A 172 16.46 -15.72 1.59
CA ILE A 172 15.87 -14.42 1.26
C ILE A 172 14.94 -14.56 0.04
N THR A 173 15.43 -15.15 -1.05
CA THR A 173 14.64 -15.34 -2.28
C THR A 173 13.41 -16.22 -2.04
N GLY A 174 13.54 -17.29 -1.26
CA GLY A 174 12.39 -18.13 -0.88
C GLY A 174 11.30 -17.32 -0.17
N PHE A 175 11.68 -16.49 0.80
CA PHE A 175 10.77 -15.58 1.48
C PHE A 175 10.12 -14.59 0.51
N THR A 176 10.90 -13.92 -0.35
CA THR A 176 10.38 -12.94 -1.31
C THR A 176 9.38 -13.56 -2.29
N ILE A 177 9.63 -14.79 -2.76
CA ILE A 177 8.69 -15.49 -3.64
C ILE A 177 7.36 -15.73 -2.92
N GLY A 178 7.38 -16.29 -1.70
CA GLY A 178 6.16 -16.52 -0.92
C GLY A 178 5.41 -15.23 -0.65
N HIS A 179 6.12 -14.19 -0.21
CA HIS A 179 5.58 -12.86 0.04
C HIS A 179 4.92 -12.25 -1.20
N SER A 180 5.57 -12.34 -2.35
CA SER A 180 5.05 -11.85 -3.63
C SER A 180 3.75 -12.53 -4.06
N ILE A 181 3.62 -13.84 -3.82
CA ILE A 181 2.41 -14.61 -4.14
C ILE A 181 1.22 -14.08 -3.35
N THR A 182 1.34 -13.91 -2.04
CA THR A 182 0.23 -13.49 -1.17
C THR A 182 -0.10 -12.01 -1.31
N ILE A 183 0.88 -11.15 -1.53
CA ILE A 183 0.62 -9.77 -1.93
C ILE A 183 -0.24 -9.73 -3.20
N SER A 184 0.09 -10.56 -4.20
CA SER A 184 -0.69 -10.63 -5.44
C SER A 184 -2.13 -11.09 -5.19
N PHE A 185 -2.35 -12.07 -4.31
CA PHE A 185 -3.72 -12.50 -3.94
C PHE A 185 -4.50 -11.42 -3.22
N GLY A 186 -3.88 -10.67 -2.31
CA GLY A 186 -4.50 -9.53 -1.67
C GLY A 186 -4.94 -8.48 -2.67
N PHE A 187 -4.09 -8.27 -3.66
CA PHE A 187 -4.34 -7.35 -4.73
C PHE A 187 -5.58 -7.68 -5.57
N PHE A 188 -5.82 -8.97 -5.86
CA PHE A 188 -7.00 -9.42 -6.60
C PHE A 188 -8.27 -9.54 -5.76
N ASN A 189 -8.29 -9.00 -4.54
CA ASN A 189 -9.43 -9.09 -3.62
C ASN A 189 -9.87 -10.55 -3.32
N ILE A 190 -8.96 -11.51 -3.40
CA ILE A 190 -9.22 -12.93 -3.13
C ILE A 190 -9.14 -13.22 -1.62
N ILE A 191 -8.90 -12.19 -0.79
CA ILE A 191 -8.67 -12.34 0.64
C ILE A 191 -10.00 -12.31 1.40
N LEU A 192 -10.08 -13.15 2.42
CA LEU A 192 -11.23 -13.21 3.34
C LEU A 192 -11.32 -11.91 4.15
N ASN A 193 -12.41 -11.19 4.00
CA ASN A 193 -12.66 -9.92 4.70
C ASN A 193 -13.41 -10.18 6.05
N TYR A 194 -12.81 -11.01 6.91
CA TYR A 194 -13.32 -11.27 8.26
C TYR A 194 -12.53 -10.51 9.31
N VAL A 195 -13.21 -10.04 10.36
CA VAL A 195 -12.60 -9.25 11.45
C VAL A 195 -11.44 -10.00 12.14
N TRP A 196 -11.55 -11.32 12.30
CA TRP A 196 -10.54 -12.17 12.92
C TRP A 196 -9.31 -12.45 12.04
N PHE A 197 -9.42 -12.24 10.71
CA PHE A 197 -8.38 -12.70 9.78
C PHE A 197 -7.07 -11.91 9.92
N ILE A 198 -7.13 -10.59 10.06
CA ILE A 198 -5.94 -9.75 10.26
C ILE A 198 -5.21 -10.12 11.57
N PRO A 199 -5.87 -10.15 12.75
CA PRO A 199 -5.23 -10.58 14.00
C PRO A 199 -4.65 -12.01 13.92
N PHE A 200 -5.29 -12.93 13.19
CA PHE A 200 -4.77 -14.27 12.95
C PHE A 200 -3.47 -14.25 12.17
N ILE A 201 -3.41 -13.52 11.05
CA ILE A 201 -2.18 -13.39 10.24
C ILE A 201 -1.06 -12.75 11.05
N GLU A 202 -1.34 -11.68 11.77
CA GLU A 202 -0.34 -11.01 12.61
C GLU A 202 0.20 -11.93 13.73
N THR A 203 -0.66 -12.73 14.34
CA THR A 203 -0.23 -13.74 15.33
C THR A 203 0.69 -14.78 14.68
N THR A 204 0.34 -15.27 13.49
CA THR A 204 1.15 -16.26 12.78
C THR A 204 2.50 -15.69 12.30
N ILE A 205 2.55 -14.41 11.92
CA ILE A 205 3.80 -13.68 11.63
C ILE A 205 4.69 -13.66 12.87
N ALA A 206 4.16 -13.27 14.03
CA ALA A 206 4.93 -13.24 15.28
C ALA A 206 5.45 -14.63 15.67
N ILE A 207 4.64 -15.68 15.56
CA ILE A 207 5.07 -17.08 15.76
C ILE A 207 6.21 -17.46 14.80
N SER A 208 6.14 -17.04 13.54
CA SER A 208 7.15 -17.36 12.54
C SER A 208 8.51 -16.75 12.85
N ILE A 209 8.57 -15.56 13.46
CA ILE A 209 9.82 -14.92 13.93
C ILE A 209 10.45 -15.75 15.05
N VAL A 210 9.66 -16.14 16.04
CA VAL A 210 10.13 -16.98 17.16
C VAL A 210 10.64 -18.32 16.62
N TYR A 211 9.91 -18.95 15.71
CA TYR A 211 10.31 -20.20 15.07
C TYR A 211 11.63 -20.05 14.28
N ALA A 212 11.77 -18.98 13.48
CA ALA A 212 12.98 -18.70 12.72
C ALA A 212 14.20 -18.47 13.64
N ALA A 213 14.00 -17.80 14.77
CA ALA A 213 15.05 -17.60 15.78
C ALA A 213 15.52 -18.92 16.40
N PHE A 214 14.60 -19.82 16.75
CA PHE A 214 14.96 -21.17 17.25
C PHE A 214 15.68 -21.99 16.18
N LEU A 215 15.23 -21.98 14.92
CA LEU A 215 15.93 -22.65 13.83
C LEU A 215 17.37 -22.13 13.66
N ALA A 216 17.56 -20.83 13.79
CA ALA A 216 18.85 -20.19 13.71
C ALA A 216 19.77 -20.60 14.88
N LEU A 217 19.23 -20.79 16.09
CA LEU A 217 20.00 -21.27 17.26
C LEU A 217 20.46 -22.70 17.09
N TRP A 218 19.64 -23.60 16.53
CA TRP A 218 20.05 -25.00 16.31
C TRP A 218 21.16 -25.16 15.29
N GLY A 219 21.45 -24.16 14.46
CA GLY A 219 22.61 -24.07 13.60
C GLY A 219 22.74 -25.16 12.53
N LYS A 220 21.72 -25.97 12.32
CA LYS A 220 21.69 -27.00 11.27
C LYS A 220 21.05 -26.43 10.00
N GLU A 221 21.68 -26.68 8.86
CA GLU A 221 21.02 -26.41 7.58
C GLU A 221 19.92 -27.43 7.32
N HIS A 222 18.69 -26.95 7.25
CA HIS A 222 17.56 -27.79 6.86
C HIS A 222 17.51 -27.91 5.34
N LYS A 223 17.37 -29.14 4.83
CA LYS A 223 17.26 -29.42 3.38
C LYS A 223 16.14 -28.63 2.71
N ASN A 224 15.06 -28.34 3.44
CA ASN A 224 13.86 -27.65 2.93
C ASN A 224 13.79 -26.19 3.37
N ILE A 225 14.93 -25.56 3.65
CA ILE A 225 14.94 -24.18 4.22
C ILE A 225 14.25 -23.17 3.29
N ILE A 226 14.38 -23.33 1.97
CA ILE A 226 13.72 -22.47 0.97
C ILE A 226 12.20 -22.60 1.07
N LEU A 227 11.70 -23.83 1.23
CA LEU A 227 10.27 -24.05 1.41
C LEU A 227 9.74 -23.43 2.71
N ILE A 228 10.50 -23.60 3.81
CA ILE A 228 10.15 -23.03 5.11
C ILE A 228 10.10 -21.49 5.02
N THR A 229 11.13 -20.87 4.46
CA THR A 229 11.15 -19.40 4.31
C THR A 229 10.09 -18.92 3.33
N GLY A 230 9.77 -19.69 2.29
CA GLY A 230 8.67 -19.40 1.38
C GLY A 230 7.30 -19.44 2.06
N LEU A 231 7.03 -20.45 2.89
CA LEU A 231 5.80 -20.53 3.69
C LEU A 231 5.68 -19.36 4.68
N ILE A 232 6.77 -18.98 5.31
CA ILE A 232 6.81 -17.79 6.18
C ILE A 232 6.56 -16.53 5.35
N GLY A 233 7.15 -16.42 4.16
CA GLY A 233 6.90 -15.32 3.23
C GLY A 233 5.43 -15.19 2.83
N LEU A 234 4.74 -16.31 2.59
CA LEU A 234 3.28 -16.32 2.34
C LEU A 234 2.51 -15.66 3.49
N LEU A 235 2.85 -15.96 4.74
CA LEU A 235 2.20 -15.36 5.91
C LEU A 235 2.44 -13.85 5.98
N HIS A 236 3.68 -13.42 5.82
CA HIS A 236 4.05 -11.99 5.86
C HIS A 236 3.39 -11.19 4.73
N GLY A 237 3.28 -11.76 3.52
CA GLY A 237 2.62 -11.10 2.39
C GLY A 237 1.14 -10.84 2.61
N PHE A 238 0.43 -11.72 3.32
CA PHE A 238 -0.97 -11.48 3.71
C PHE A 238 -1.11 -10.25 4.61
N GLY A 239 -0.20 -10.05 5.57
CA GLY A 239 -0.27 -8.90 6.48
C GLY A 239 -0.24 -7.54 5.77
N PHE A 240 0.54 -7.42 4.69
CA PHE A 240 0.64 -6.19 3.91
C PHE A 240 -0.38 -6.08 2.77
N SER A 241 -0.94 -7.18 2.31
CA SER A 241 -1.83 -7.22 1.15
C SER A 241 -3.08 -6.36 1.31
N PHE A 242 -3.61 -6.22 2.53
CA PHE A 242 -4.74 -5.34 2.84
C PHE A 242 -4.41 -3.87 2.61
N ILE A 243 -3.27 -3.40 3.13
CA ILE A 243 -2.81 -2.02 2.97
C ILE A 243 -2.55 -1.72 1.50
N LEU A 244 -1.93 -2.67 0.80
CA LEU A 244 -1.60 -2.48 -0.62
C LEU A 244 -2.85 -2.45 -1.51
N SER A 245 -3.89 -3.22 -1.21
CA SER A 245 -5.16 -3.20 -1.93
C SER A 245 -5.90 -1.85 -1.81
N GLU A 246 -5.68 -1.14 -0.70
CA GLU A 246 -6.21 0.22 -0.52
C GLU A 246 -5.44 1.27 -1.35
N ILE A 247 -4.15 1.06 -1.55
CA ILE A 247 -3.27 1.99 -2.30
C ILE A 247 -3.39 1.76 -3.81
N LEU A 248 -3.54 0.51 -4.24
CA LEU A 248 -3.62 0.12 -5.64
C LEU A 248 -5.02 -0.41 -5.95
N SER A 249 -5.70 0.18 -6.94
CA SER A 249 -6.92 -0.40 -7.47
C SER A 249 -6.62 -1.47 -8.54
N ILE A 250 -7.47 -2.50 -8.60
CA ILE A 250 -7.38 -3.62 -9.57
C ILE A 250 -7.34 -3.13 -11.03
N ASP A 251 -8.01 -1.99 -11.30
CA ASP A 251 -8.10 -1.40 -12.63
C ASP A 251 -6.94 -0.47 -13.00
N SER A 252 -5.91 -0.39 -12.17
CA SER A 252 -4.76 0.47 -12.49
C SER A 252 -3.98 -0.06 -13.69
N MET A 253 -3.71 0.82 -14.66
CA MET A 253 -3.06 0.46 -15.93
C MET A 253 -1.62 -0.07 -15.76
N ASN A 254 -0.95 0.29 -14.65
CA ASN A 254 0.43 -0.07 -14.37
C ASN A 254 0.58 -1.06 -13.20
N LEU A 255 -0.46 -1.86 -12.99
CA LEU A 255 -0.55 -2.82 -11.89
C LEU A 255 0.66 -3.73 -11.78
N TRP A 256 0.96 -4.44 -12.87
CA TRP A 256 2.05 -5.41 -12.90
C TRP A 256 3.41 -4.75 -12.67
N GLN A 257 3.59 -3.53 -13.20
CA GLN A 257 4.81 -2.76 -12.97
C GLN A 257 4.95 -2.33 -11.51
N SER A 258 3.84 -1.96 -10.88
CA SER A 258 3.81 -1.61 -9.46
C SER A 258 4.13 -2.81 -8.58
N LEU A 259 3.48 -3.97 -8.82
CA LEU A 259 3.75 -5.21 -8.08
C LEU A 259 5.20 -5.68 -8.26
N LEU A 260 5.69 -5.68 -9.51
CA LEU A 260 7.07 -6.05 -9.79
C LEU A 260 8.04 -5.08 -9.12
N GLY A 261 7.79 -3.77 -9.21
CA GLY A 261 8.60 -2.75 -8.56
C GLY A 261 8.65 -2.93 -7.05
N PHE A 262 7.50 -3.17 -6.41
CA PHE A 262 7.43 -3.41 -4.98
C PHE A 262 8.29 -4.62 -4.56
N ASN A 263 8.14 -5.75 -5.23
CA ASN A 263 8.92 -6.96 -4.94
C ASN A 263 10.43 -6.77 -5.14
N VAL A 264 10.83 -6.02 -6.18
CA VAL A 264 12.24 -5.63 -6.38
C VAL A 264 12.73 -4.75 -5.22
N GLY A 265 11.90 -3.81 -4.76
CA GLY A 265 12.21 -2.98 -3.59
C GLY A 265 12.38 -3.79 -2.30
N VAL A 266 11.49 -4.75 -2.06
CA VAL A 266 11.57 -5.70 -0.94
C VAL A 266 12.90 -6.45 -0.96
N GLU A 267 13.29 -7.02 -2.11
CA GLU A 267 14.56 -7.75 -2.27
C GLU A 267 15.76 -6.83 -1.97
N PHE A 268 15.76 -5.59 -2.49
CA PHE A 268 16.83 -4.63 -2.20
C PHE A 268 16.90 -4.25 -0.72
N GLY A 269 15.77 -4.08 -0.04
CA GLY A 269 15.74 -3.81 1.41
C GLY A 269 16.36 -4.95 2.22
N GLN A 270 15.99 -6.18 1.90
CA GLN A 270 16.54 -7.38 2.54
C GLN A 270 18.04 -7.54 2.28
N LEU A 271 18.46 -7.36 1.02
CA LEU A 271 19.87 -7.43 0.64
C LEU A 271 20.71 -6.35 1.33
N LEU A 272 20.18 -5.14 1.50
CA LEU A 272 20.89 -4.08 2.23
C LEU A 272 21.18 -4.50 3.66
N ILE A 273 20.19 -5.03 4.38
CA ILE A 273 20.38 -5.52 5.76
C ILE A 273 21.39 -6.67 5.76
N ALA A 274 21.28 -7.59 4.81
CA ALA A 274 22.21 -8.72 4.70
C ALA A 274 23.66 -8.28 4.45
N VAL A 275 23.89 -7.32 3.54
CA VAL A 275 25.22 -6.78 3.20
C VAL A 275 25.84 -6.04 4.38
N ILE A 276 25.06 -5.44 5.26
CA ILE A 276 25.55 -4.77 6.47
C ILE A 276 25.86 -5.80 7.56
N VAL A 277 24.95 -6.71 7.86
CA VAL A 277 25.03 -7.59 9.02
C VAL A 277 25.91 -8.81 8.78
N TRP A 278 25.85 -9.45 7.61
CA TRP A 278 26.58 -10.66 7.31
C TRP A 278 28.11 -10.50 7.40
N PRO A 279 28.74 -9.48 6.81
CA PRO A 279 30.20 -9.31 6.92
C PRO A 279 30.64 -9.08 8.35
N CYS A 280 29.86 -8.37 9.16
CA CYS A 280 30.15 -8.14 10.57
C CYS A 280 30.17 -9.48 11.35
N LEU A 281 29.16 -10.32 11.14
CA LEU A 281 29.09 -11.64 11.76
C LEU A 281 30.22 -12.57 11.30
N TRP A 282 30.51 -12.57 10.00
CA TRP A 282 31.61 -13.39 9.43
C TRP A 282 32.95 -12.95 9.95
N TYR A 283 33.25 -11.64 9.96
CA TYR A 283 34.50 -11.09 10.48
C TYR A 283 34.68 -11.40 11.97
N PHE A 284 33.62 -11.16 12.75
CA PHE A 284 33.64 -11.46 14.18
C PHE A 284 33.84 -12.95 14.46
N GLY A 285 33.12 -13.82 13.74
CA GLY A 285 33.28 -15.27 13.87
C GLY A 285 34.65 -15.79 13.50
N LYS A 286 35.32 -15.16 12.51
CA LYS A 286 36.71 -15.50 12.14
C LYS A 286 37.72 -15.03 13.16
N LYS A 287 37.54 -13.83 13.73
CA LYS A 287 38.51 -13.23 14.67
C LYS A 287 38.31 -13.74 16.10
N PHE A 288 37.09 -14.01 16.50
CA PHE A 288 36.70 -14.39 17.86
C PHE A 288 35.77 -15.62 17.87
N PRO A 289 36.23 -16.80 17.42
CA PRO A 289 35.36 -17.98 17.27
C PRO A 289 34.72 -18.43 18.59
N MET A 290 35.42 -18.24 19.72
CA MET A 290 34.91 -18.60 21.04
C MET A 290 33.69 -17.76 21.47
N TYR A 291 33.56 -16.53 20.97
CA TYR A 291 32.45 -15.62 21.31
C TYR A 291 31.32 -15.61 20.27
N LEU A 292 31.45 -16.35 19.16
CA LEU A 292 30.47 -16.40 18.12
C LEU A 292 29.08 -16.88 18.63
N SER A 293 29.07 -17.85 19.52
CA SER A 293 27.83 -18.33 20.14
C SER A 293 27.14 -17.22 20.97
N HIS A 294 27.92 -16.48 21.75
CA HIS A 294 27.38 -15.37 22.55
C HIS A 294 26.80 -14.26 21.64
N LEU A 295 27.48 -13.94 20.53
CA LEU A 295 27.00 -12.98 19.57
C LEU A 295 25.69 -13.44 18.92
N ARG A 296 25.58 -14.72 18.55
CA ARG A 296 24.32 -15.30 18.02
C ARG A 296 23.18 -15.14 19.03
N TRP A 297 23.45 -15.51 20.30
CA TRP A 297 22.45 -15.32 21.36
C TRP A 297 22.06 -13.84 21.56
N ALA A 298 23.03 -12.92 21.52
CA ALA A 298 22.78 -11.50 21.68
C ALA A 298 21.85 -10.94 20.60
N ILE A 299 21.87 -11.52 19.39
CA ILE A 299 20.97 -11.11 18.29
C ILE A 299 19.63 -11.85 18.37
N LEU A 300 19.64 -13.16 18.63
CA LEU A 300 18.43 -13.98 18.53
C LEU A 300 17.55 -13.90 19.79
N LEU A 301 18.11 -13.64 20.96
CA LEU A 301 17.33 -13.50 22.20
C LEU A 301 16.35 -12.31 22.13
N PRO A 302 16.73 -11.11 21.68
CA PRO A 302 15.77 -10.03 21.41
C PRO A 302 14.69 -10.44 20.42
N CYS A 303 15.02 -11.17 19.34
CA CYS A 303 14.02 -11.65 18.36
C CYS A 303 13.00 -12.59 19.01
N ILE A 304 13.46 -13.51 19.88
CA ILE A 304 12.58 -14.42 20.63
C ILE A 304 11.70 -13.65 21.61
N LEU A 305 12.27 -12.73 22.38
CA LEU A 305 11.53 -11.99 23.41
C LEU A 305 10.47 -11.09 22.78
N ILE A 306 10.85 -10.28 21.80
CA ILE A 306 9.93 -9.36 21.10
C ILE A 306 8.85 -10.17 20.35
N GLY A 307 9.27 -11.21 19.61
CA GLY A 307 8.32 -12.08 18.91
C GLY A 307 7.33 -12.74 19.87
N SER A 308 7.78 -13.24 21.03
CA SER A 308 6.89 -13.85 22.05
C SER A 308 5.93 -12.85 22.69
N LEU A 309 6.37 -11.61 22.93
CA LEU A 309 5.50 -10.54 23.40
C LEU A 309 4.40 -10.24 22.36
N TRP A 310 4.76 -10.13 21.10
CA TRP A 310 3.80 -9.92 20.01
C TRP A 310 2.84 -11.10 19.83
N VAL A 311 3.30 -12.35 20.00
CA VAL A 311 2.40 -13.51 20.01
C VAL A 311 1.33 -13.35 21.08
N GLY A 312 1.72 -12.98 22.31
CA GLY A 312 0.76 -12.77 23.41
C GLY A 312 -0.23 -11.64 23.10
N GLU A 313 0.26 -10.49 22.71
CA GLU A 313 -0.57 -9.31 22.40
C GLU A 313 -1.56 -9.57 21.26
N ARG A 314 -1.07 -10.10 20.14
CA ARG A 314 -1.91 -10.35 18.96
C ARG A 314 -2.87 -11.51 19.13
N THR A 315 -2.53 -12.51 19.97
CA THR A 315 -3.44 -13.59 20.34
C THR A 315 -4.63 -13.04 21.15
N ILE A 316 -4.42 -12.08 22.05
CA ILE A 316 -5.52 -11.44 22.79
C ILE A 316 -6.44 -10.69 21.81
N LEU A 317 -5.88 -9.95 20.83
CA LEU A 317 -6.66 -9.28 19.80
C LEU A 317 -7.45 -10.29 18.94
N LEU A 318 -6.85 -11.41 18.60
CA LEU A 318 -7.52 -12.49 17.86
C LEU A 318 -8.71 -13.05 18.64
N ILE A 319 -8.54 -13.37 19.92
CA ILE A 319 -9.62 -13.89 20.77
C ILE A 319 -10.77 -12.88 20.86
N ASN A 320 -10.47 -11.59 20.98
CA ASN A 320 -11.49 -10.53 21.06
C ASN A 320 -12.21 -10.28 19.72
N SER A 321 -11.68 -10.78 18.60
CA SER A 321 -12.25 -10.64 17.26
C SER A 321 -13.09 -11.85 16.81
N LEU A 322 -13.05 -12.96 17.56
CA LEU A 322 -13.85 -14.19 17.34
C LEU A 322 -15.22 -14.09 18.01
#